data_1e00353ea0a33eff5bea51562decd724
#
_entry.id   1e00353ea0a33eff5bea51562decd724
#
_cell.length_a   1.000
_cell.length_b   1.000
_cell.length_c   1.000
_cell.angle_alpha   90.00
_cell.angle_beta   90.00
_cell.angle_gamma   90.00
#
_symmetry.space_group_name_H-M   'P 1'
#
loop_
_entity.id
_entity.type
_entity.pdbx_description
1 polymer ?
#
loop_
_entity_poly.entity_id
_entity_poly.type
_entity_poly.pdbx_seq_one_letter_code
_entity_poly.pdbx_strand_id
1 'polypeptide(L)'
;MVESIISYSIRNKFLVLFSILILTVASFWAVKNTNLDALPDLSPPQVIIQVEWNGQSPKTIEEQISYPLISNLMSLPNIETVRAMTSFSTAMIYIIFKDGTDIYDSRSRVLEQLSTLQGTFPTGATVQLGPDATGVGWAYEYALKSNTKSLDELRTLQDYYFKYALLGVDGVSEIASIGGYVKNYE
;
A
#
# COMPACT_ATOMS: atom_id res chain seq x y z
N MET A 1 -45.50 10.94 -25.24
CA MET A 1 -44.24 10.18 -24.96
C MET A 1 -44.52 8.90 -24.14
N VAL A 2 -45.16 8.98 -22.97
CA VAL A 2 -45.43 7.80 -22.12
C VAL A 2 -46.34 6.79 -22.82
N GLU A 3 -47.44 7.21 -23.43
CA GLU A 3 -48.35 6.36 -24.18
C GLU A 3 -47.64 5.60 -25.32
N SER A 4 -46.72 6.24 -26.02
CA SER A 4 -45.96 5.60 -27.10
C SER A 4 -45.02 4.50 -26.57
N ILE A 5 -44.42 4.70 -25.39
CA ILE A 5 -43.57 3.69 -24.73
C ILE A 5 -44.40 2.50 -24.29
N ILE A 6 -45.56 2.74 -23.68
CA ILE A 6 -46.46 1.70 -23.20
C ILE A 6 -46.97 0.87 -24.40
N SER A 7 -47.45 1.53 -25.44
CA SER A 7 -47.97 0.91 -26.67
C SER A 7 -46.90 0.06 -27.36
N TYR A 8 -45.66 0.57 -27.46
CA TYR A 8 -44.52 -0.16 -28.03
C TYR A 8 -44.15 -1.39 -27.19
N SER A 9 -44.13 -1.25 -25.84
CA SER A 9 -43.78 -2.34 -24.92
C SER A 9 -44.81 -3.48 -24.99
N ILE A 10 -46.09 -3.17 -25.07
CA ILE A 10 -47.15 -4.17 -25.20
C ILE A 10 -47.07 -4.89 -26.55
N ARG A 11 -46.80 -4.16 -27.63
CA ARG A 11 -46.64 -4.71 -28.96
C ARG A 11 -45.43 -5.63 -29.12
N ASN A 12 -44.35 -5.32 -28.40
CA ASN A 12 -43.08 -6.06 -28.47
C ASN A 12 -42.73 -6.76 -27.13
N LYS A 13 -43.70 -7.45 -26.55
CA LYS A 13 -43.58 -8.09 -25.24
C LYS A 13 -42.38 -9.02 -25.09
N PHE A 14 -42.03 -9.77 -26.15
CA PHE A 14 -40.85 -10.65 -26.10
C PHE A 14 -39.53 -9.89 -26.03
N LEU A 15 -39.43 -8.75 -26.74
CA LEU A 15 -38.24 -7.89 -26.67
C LEU A 15 -38.08 -7.29 -25.27
N VAL A 16 -39.16 -6.85 -24.65
CA VAL A 16 -39.15 -6.32 -23.28
C VAL A 16 -38.76 -7.39 -22.28
N LEU A 17 -39.36 -8.59 -22.36
CA LEU A 17 -39.00 -9.71 -21.48
C LEU A 17 -37.53 -10.13 -21.63
N PHE A 18 -37.03 -10.17 -22.87
CA PHE A 18 -35.63 -10.50 -23.17
C PHE A 18 -34.68 -9.43 -22.59
N SER A 19 -35.01 -8.15 -22.73
CA SER A 19 -34.25 -7.06 -22.14
C SER A 19 -34.21 -7.13 -20.63
N ILE A 20 -35.31 -7.43 -19.99
CA ILE A 20 -35.38 -7.61 -18.51
C ILE A 20 -34.52 -8.79 -18.10
N LEU A 21 -34.56 -9.90 -18.80
CA LEU A 21 -33.73 -11.07 -18.53
C LEU A 21 -32.23 -10.74 -18.61
N ILE A 22 -31.81 -10.03 -19.67
CA ILE A 22 -30.42 -9.60 -19.84
C ILE A 22 -29.99 -8.69 -18.67
N LEU A 23 -30.83 -7.69 -18.34
CA LEU A 23 -30.53 -6.77 -17.23
C LEU A 23 -30.42 -7.51 -15.90
N THR A 24 -31.29 -8.48 -15.65
CA THR A 24 -31.25 -9.29 -14.43
C THR A 24 -29.96 -10.11 -14.34
N VAL A 25 -29.56 -10.78 -15.43
CA VAL A 25 -28.32 -11.54 -15.48
C VAL A 25 -27.10 -10.62 -15.33
N ALA A 26 -27.10 -9.49 -16.02
CA ALA A 26 -26.02 -8.51 -15.92
C ALA A 26 -25.91 -7.92 -14.51
N SER A 27 -27.04 -7.62 -13.86
CA SER A 27 -27.05 -7.13 -12.47
C SER A 27 -26.51 -8.16 -11.49
N PHE A 28 -26.90 -9.43 -11.65
CA PHE A 28 -26.40 -10.51 -10.81
C PHE A 28 -24.90 -10.71 -11.00
N TRP A 29 -24.40 -10.65 -12.23
CA TRP A 29 -22.98 -10.72 -12.54
C TRP A 29 -22.21 -9.51 -11.96
N ALA A 30 -22.75 -8.29 -12.10
CA ALA A 30 -22.15 -7.08 -11.57
C ALA A 30 -22.03 -7.14 -10.04
N VAL A 31 -23.08 -7.53 -9.32
CA VAL A 31 -23.04 -7.67 -7.84
C VAL A 31 -22.01 -8.70 -7.41
N LYS A 32 -21.89 -9.82 -8.14
CA LYS A 32 -20.94 -10.89 -7.82
C LYS A 32 -19.48 -10.49 -8.04
N ASN A 33 -19.22 -9.58 -8.99
CA ASN A 33 -17.88 -9.14 -9.35
C ASN A 33 -17.54 -7.73 -8.80
N THR A 34 -18.42 -7.12 -8.04
CA THR A 34 -18.13 -5.86 -7.37
C THR A 34 -17.30 -6.14 -6.13
N ASN A 35 -16.09 -5.59 -6.10
CA ASN A 35 -15.26 -5.62 -4.89
C ASN A 35 -15.93 -4.74 -3.83
N LEU A 36 -16.30 -5.34 -2.72
CA LEU A 36 -16.86 -4.65 -1.56
C LEU A 36 -15.80 -4.63 -0.48
N ASP A 37 -15.20 -3.48 -0.27
CA ASP A 37 -14.35 -3.26 0.89
C ASP A 37 -15.22 -3.03 2.12
N ALA A 38 -14.94 -3.76 3.20
CA ALA A 38 -15.66 -3.62 4.47
C ALA A 38 -15.46 -2.22 5.09
N LEU A 39 -14.30 -1.63 4.84
CA LEU A 39 -13.95 -0.25 5.17
C LEU A 39 -13.45 0.40 3.89
N PRO A 40 -14.17 1.39 3.34
CA PRO A 40 -13.67 2.11 2.18
C PRO A 40 -12.35 2.81 2.53
N ASP A 41 -11.34 2.63 1.71
CA ASP A 41 -10.08 3.37 1.85
C ASP A 41 -10.30 4.81 1.43
N LEU A 42 -10.44 5.68 2.41
CA LEU A 42 -10.58 7.13 2.23
C LEU A 42 -9.21 7.84 2.29
N SER A 43 -8.12 7.09 2.39
CA SER A 43 -6.78 7.65 2.42
C SER A 43 -6.39 8.18 1.04
N PRO A 44 -5.81 9.37 0.95
CA PRO A 44 -5.27 9.85 -0.33
C PRO A 44 -4.17 8.89 -0.82
N PRO A 45 -3.99 8.73 -2.15
CA PRO A 45 -2.91 7.94 -2.70
C PRO A 45 -1.58 8.45 -2.17
N GLN A 46 -0.80 7.60 -1.51
CA GLN A 46 0.47 8.01 -0.90
C GLN A 46 1.57 6.98 -1.10
N VAL A 47 2.79 7.48 -1.22
CA VAL A 47 4.02 6.67 -1.26
C VAL A 47 4.87 7.06 -0.07
N ILE A 48 5.38 6.05 0.64
CA ILE A 48 6.21 6.26 1.84
C ILE A 48 7.66 5.92 1.50
N ILE A 49 8.59 6.78 1.91
CA ILE A 49 10.02 6.51 1.88
C ILE A 49 10.50 6.37 3.32
N GLN A 50 11.22 5.29 3.59
CA GLN A 50 11.87 5.05 4.87
C GLN A 50 13.35 5.41 4.76
N VAL A 51 13.82 6.12 5.78
CA VAL A 51 15.22 6.49 5.95
C VAL A 51 15.70 5.91 7.27
N GLU A 52 16.84 5.22 7.23
CA GLU A 52 17.54 4.74 8.40
C GLU A 52 18.98 5.25 8.37
N TRP A 53 19.38 5.94 9.44
CA TRP A 53 20.76 6.41 9.61
C TRP A 53 21.14 6.36 11.08
N ASN A 54 21.69 5.23 11.47
CA ASN A 54 21.96 4.91 12.86
C ASN A 54 22.86 5.93 13.56
N GLY A 55 22.47 6.32 14.79
CA GLY A 55 23.22 7.21 15.65
C GLY A 55 23.11 8.71 15.29
N GLN A 56 22.33 9.08 14.29
CA GLN A 56 22.19 10.48 13.88
C GLN A 56 21.01 11.18 14.54
N SER A 57 21.20 12.48 14.79
CA SER A 57 20.15 13.32 15.36
C SER A 57 19.05 13.60 14.34
N PRO A 58 17.80 13.88 14.78
CA PRO A 58 16.71 14.24 13.88
C PRO A 58 17.07 15.44 12.97
N LYS A 59 17.75 16.43 13.53
CA LYS A 59 18.16 17.62 12.78
C LYS A 59 19.15 17.28 11.66
N THR A 60 20.12 16.41 11.93
CA THR A 60 21.10 15.97 10.92
C THR A 60 20.41 15.22 9.77
N ILE A 61 19.49 14.31 10.10
CA ILE A 61 18.74 13.57 9.10
C ILE A 61 17.83 14.51 8.28
N GLU A 62 17.21 15.47 8.92
CA GLU A 62 16.38 16.47 8.25
C GLU A 62 17.18 17.29 7.26
N GLU A 63 18.33 17.85 7.67
CA GLU A 63 19.15 18.73 6.84
C GLU A 63 19.84 17.98 5.68
N GLN A 64 20.33 16.76 5.93
CA GLN A 64 21.14 16.03 4.96
C GLN A 64 20.37 15.04 4.08
N ILE A 65 19.18 14.60 4.50
CA ILE A 65 18.42 13.61 3.76
C ILE A 65 16.99 14.09 3.49
N SER A 66 16.21 14.42 4.52
CA SER A 66 14.79 14.69 4.35
C SER A 66 14.52 15.94 3.49
N TYR A 67 15.22 17.04 3.75
CA TYR A 67 15.06 18.27 3.01
C TYR A 67 15.48 18.15 1.53
N PRO A 68 16.65 17.61 1.19
CA PRO A 68 17.04 17.34 -0.20
C PRO A 68 16.06 16.42 -0.92
N LEU A 69 15.57 15.35 -0.25
CA LEU A 69 14.57 14.45 -0.81
C LEU A 69 13.27 15.17 -1.13
N ILE A 70 12.70 15.90 -0.17
CA ILE A 70 11.46 16.65 -0.35
C ILE A 70 11.58 17.60 -1.54
N SER A 71 12.69 18.36 -1.62
CA SER A 71 12.92 19.33 -2.69
C SER A 71 12.96 18.68 -4.07
N ASN A 72 13.56 17.51 -4.19
CA ASN A 72 13.62 16.77 -5.45
C ASN A 72 12.27 16.11 -5.80
N LEU A 73 11.60 15.52 -4.81
CA LEU A 73 10.34 14.82 -5.02
C LEU A 73 9.19 15.76 -5.38
N MET A 74 9.19 16.99 -4.88
CA MET A 74 8.16 17.99 -5.23
C MET A 74 8.09 18.32 -6.73
N SER A 75 9.10 17.95 -7.51
CA SER A 75 9.09 18.10 -8.97
C SER A 75 8.28 17.05 -9.71
N LEU A 76 7.90 15.94 -9.05
CA LEU A 76 7.12 14.87 -9.65
C LEU A 76 5.68 15.33 -9.96
N PRO A 77 5.07 14.81 -11.03
CA PRO A 77 3.70 15.17 -11.41
C PRO A 77 2.67 14.62 -10.40
N ASN A 78 1.53 15.30 -10.32
CA ASN A 78 0.38 14.92 -9.51
C ASN A 78 0.61 14.89 -7.99
N ILE A 79 1.70 15.42 -7.49
CA ILE A 79 1.91 15.57 -6.05
C ILE A 79 0.98 16.67 -5.53
N GLU A 80 0.34 16.38 -4.40
CA GLU A 80 -0.42 17.34 -3.61
C GLU A 80 0.45 17.94 -2.51
N THR A 81 1.14 17.10 -1.75
CA THR A 81 2.05 17.53 -0.68
C THR A 81 3.09 16.44 -0.36
N VAL A 82 4.22 16.88 0.18
CA VAL A 82 5.26 16.00 0.72
C VAL A 82 5.50 16.39 2.17
N ARG A 83 5.49 15.41 3.07
CA ARG A 83 5.70 15.59 4.51
C ARG A 83 6.79 14.65 5.00
N ALA A 84 7.65 15.12 5.90
CA ALA A 84 8.61 14.27 6.58
C ALA A 84 8.34 14.24 8.08
N MET A 85 8.48 13.07 8.67
CA MET A 85 8.54 12.85 10.10
C MET A 85 9.93 12.30 10.42
N THR A 86 10.76 13.10 11.09
CA THR A 86 12.14 12.74 11.40
C THR A 86 12.27 12.47 12.90
N SER A 87 12.86 11.34 13.22
CA SER A 87 13.13 10.88 14.58
C SER A 87 14.62 10.56 14.73
N PHE A 88 15.05 10.16 15.93
CA PHE A 88 16.42 9.72 16.13
C PHE A 88 16.70 8.46 15.31
N SER A 89 17.76 8.47 14.50
CA SER A 89 18.19 7.40 13.58
C SER A 89 17.25 7.09 12.42
N THR A 90 16.06 7.69 12.33
CA THR A 90 15.08 7.32 11.30
C THR A 90 14.30 8.54 10.79
N ALA A 91 13.83 8.46 9.52
CA ALA A 91 12.79 9.37 9.03
C ALA A 91 11.80 8.63 8.13
N MET A 92 10.58 9.12 8.11
CA MET A 92 9.55 8.69 7.17
C MET A 92 9.10 9.89 6.35
N ILE A 93 9.11 9.74 5.02
CA ILE A 93 8.70 10.78 4.09
C ILE A 93 7.44 10.28 3.38
N TYR A 94 6.36 11.02 3.55
CA TYR A 94 5.05 10.75 2.97
C TYR A 94 4.85 11.64 1.75
N ILE A 95 4.71 11.04 0.59
CA ILE A 95 4.42 11.71 -0.67
C ILE A 95 2.95 11.48 -0.96
N ILE A 96 2.15 12.51 -0.84
CA ILE A 96 0.70 12.46 -1.04
C ILE A 96 0.41 12.96 -2.45
N PHE A 97 -0.32 12.15 -3.21
CA PHE A 97 -0.72 12.44 -4.59
C PHE A 97 -2.18 12.88 -4.65
N LYS A 98 -2.54 13.56 -5.73
CA LYS A 98 -3.91 13.98 -6.00
C LYS A 98 -4.81 12.76 -6.19
N ASP A 99 -6.07 12.90 -5.81
CA ASP A 99 -7.08 11.86 -5.98
C ASP A 99 -7.16 11.37 -7.43
N GLY A 100 -7.36 10.05 -7.57
CA GLY A 100 -7.43 9.39 -8.86
C GLY A 100 -6.08 9.11 -9.52
N THR A 101 -4.97 9.40 -8.85
CA THR A 101 -3.62 9.03 -9.33
C THR A 101 -3.38 7.55 -9.10
N ASP A 102 -2.84 6.85 -10.12
CA ASP A 102 -2.42 5.45 -9.99
C ASP A 102 -1.22 5.34 -9.04
N ILE A 103 -1.38 4.56 -7.97
CA ILE A 103 -0.37 4.41 -6.92
C ILE A 103 0.87 3.65 -7.44
N TYR A 104 0.71 2.69 -8.34
CA TYR A 104 1.82 1.90 -8.86
C TYR A 104 2.69 2.70 -9.84
N ASP A 105 2.07 3.53 -10.70
CA ASP A 105 2.81 4.48 -11.52
C ASP A 105 3.56 5.49 -10.64
N SER A 106 2.91 6.01 -9.61
CA SER A 106 3.51 6.93 -8.65
C SER A 106 4.71 6.31 -7.92
N ARG A 107 4.58 5.06 -7.45
CA ARG A 107 5.68 4.32 -6.81
C ARG A 107 6.85 4.13 -7.76
N SER A 108 6.58 3.78 -9.02
CA SER A 108 7.62 3.60 -10.04
C SER A 108 8.40 4.89 -10.28
N ARG A 109 7.71 6.03 -10.38
CA ARG A 109 8.34 7.36 -10.54
C ARG A 109 9.14 7.79 -9.33
N VAL A 110 8.63 7.53 -8.12
CA VAL A 110 9.37 7.80 -6.88
C VAL A 110 10.62 6.93 -6.81
N LEU A 111 10.53 5.66 -7.18
CA LEU A 111 11.67 4.74 -7.21
C LEU A 111 12.73 5.20 -8.22
N GLU A 112 12.33 5.63 -9.41
CA GLU A 112 13.22 6.20 -10.42
C GLU A 112 13.96 7.43 -9.87
N GLN A 113 13.23 8.35 -9.25
CA GLN A 113 13.83 9.54 -8.64
C GLN A 113 14.78 9.19 -7.49
N LEU A 114 14.39 8.25 -6.62
CA LEU A 114 15.26 7.74 -5.56
C LEU A 114 16.55 7.13 -6.12
N SER A 115 16.46 6.37 -7.20
CA SER A 115 17.62 5.76 -7.86
C SER A 115 18.62 6.81 -8.34
N THR A 116 18.16 7.95 -8.84
CA THR A 116 19.05 9.05 -9.26
C THR A 116 19.74 9.74 -8.07
N LEU A 117 19.14 9.68 -6.90
CA LEU A 117 19.63 10.34 -5.69
C LEU A 117 20.50 9.42 -4.79
N GLN A 118 20.53 8.11 -5.04
CA GLN A 118 21.24 7.16 -4.17
C GLN A 118 22.72 7.52 -3.94
N GLY A 119 23.40 8.09 -4.93
CA GLY A 119 24.80 8.52 -4.79
C GLY A 119 25.02 9.81 -4.00
N THR A 120 23.97 10.51 -3.63
CA THR A 120 24.05 11.81 -2.94
C THR A 120 23.87 11.70 -1.42
N PHE A 121 23.40 10.54 -0.94
CA PHE A 121 23.15 10.34 0.48
C PHE A 121 24.45 10.10 1.27
N PRO A 122 24.49 10.53 2.54
CA PRO A 122 25.64 10.30 3.39
C PRO A 122 25.95 8.82 3.60
N THR A 123 27.24 8.51 3.77
CA THR A 123 27.67 7.14 4.05
C THR A 123 27.02 6.57 5.31
N GLY A 124 26.49 5.37 5.22
CA GLY A 124 25.77 4.70 6.32
C GLY A 124 24.28 5.03 6.42
N ALA A 125 23.76 5.93 5.59
CA ALA A 125 22.33 6.15 5.46
C ALA A 125 21.74 5.15 4.46
N THR A 126 20.61 4.56 4.84
CA THR A 126 19.79 3.70 3.98
C THR A 126 18.50 4.42 3.67
N VAL A 127 18.22 4.62 2.39
CA VAL A 127 16.99 5.25 1.91
C VAL A 127 16.30 4.27 0.98
N GLN A 128 15.09 3.86 1.34
CA GLN A 128 14.34 2.85 0.59
C GLN A 128 12.87 3.20 0.50
N LEU A 129 12.21 2.66 -0.52
CA LEU A 129 10.77 2.77 -0.63
C LEU A 129 10.12 1.94 0.48
N GLY A 130 9.19 2.56 1.19
CA GLY A 130 8.40 1.89 2.21
C GLY A 130 7.44 0.86 1.60
N PRO A 131 6.77 0.08 2.47
CA PRO A 131 5.80 -0.92 2.04
C PRO A 131 4.66 -0.29 1.26
N ASP A 132 4.01 -1.10 0.43
CA ASP A 132 2.78 -0.76 -0.26
C ASP A 132 1.62 -0.89 0.72
N ALA A 133 1.50 0.08 1.61
CA ALA A 133 0.48 0.09 2.65
C ALA A 133 -0.54 1.21 2.38
N THR A 134 -1.82 0.84 2.39
CA THR A 134 -2.91 1.81 2.49
C THR A 134 -3.07 2.26 3.95
N GLY A 135 -3.77 3.38 4.19
CA GLY A 135 -4.02 3.88 5.54
C GLY A 135 -4.90 2.98 6.42
N VAL A 136 -5.41 1.88 5.89
CA VAL A 136 -6.34 0.95 6.58
C VAL A 136 -5.65 0.08 7.65
N GLY A 137 -4.32 0.02 7.65
CA GLY A 137 -3.57 -0.76 8.65
C GLY A 137 -3.53 -2.28 8.35
N TRP A 138 -3.29 -3.07 9.40
CA TRP A 138 -3.17 -4.52 9.29
C TRP A 138 -4.53 -5.18 9.07
N ALA A 139 -4.68 -5.92 7.97
CA ALA A 139 -5.91 -6.64 7.66
C ALA A 139 -6.08 -7.90 8.52
N TYR A 140 -4.98 -8.51 8.96
CA TYR A 140 -4.99 -9.73 9.75
C TYR A 140 -3.81 -9.78 10.71
N GLU A 141 -4.07 -10.18 11.95
CA GLU A 141 -3.05 -10.38 12.98
C GLU A 141 -3.16 -11.80 13.55
N TYR A 142 -2.01 -12.44 13.79
CA TYR A 142 -1.94 -13.75 14.41
C TYR A 142 -0.78 -13.84 15.40
N ALA A 143 -0.89 -14.75 16.35
CA ALA A 143 0.15 -14.99 17.34
C ALA A 143 0.64 -16.45 17.29
N LEU A 144 1.95 -16.63 17.22
CA LEU A 144 2.58 -17.95 17.37
C LEU A 144 2.77 -18.24 18.86
N LYS A 145 2.24 -19.38 19.29
CA LYS A 145 2.37 -19.88 20.67
C LYS A 145 2.90 -21.30 20.67
N SER A 146 3.77 -21.61 21.62
CA SER A 146 4.27 -22.98 21.83
C SER A 146 4.56 -23.19 23.33
N ASN A 147 4.32 -24.40 23.78
CA ASN A 147 4.69 -24.84 25.13
C ASN A 147 6.10 -25.46 25.19
N THR A 148 6.71 -25.74 24.03
CA THR A 148 7.98 -26.47 23.91
C THR A 148 9.09 -25.67 23.23
N LYS A 149 8.76 -24.62 22.48
CA LYS A 149 9.72 -23.78 21.74
C LYS A 149 9.96 -22.46 22.46
N SER A 150 11.21 -22.02 22.44
CA SER A 150 11.61 -20.72 22.97
C SER A 150 11.19 -19.55 22.05
N LEU A 151 11.24 -18.32 22.54
CA LEU A 151 10.84 -17.13 21.79
C LEU A 151 11.74 -16.85 20.59
N ASP A 152 13.00 -17.19 20.63
CA ASP A 152 13.95 -17.10 19.52
C ASP A 152 13.67 -18.16 18.43
N GLU A 153 13.31 -19.39 18.83
CA GLU A 153 12.89 -20.42 17.90
C GLU A 153 11.58 -20.06 17.20
N LEU A 154 10.60 -19.52 17.93
CA LEU A 154 9.34 -19.04 17.34
C LEU A 154 9.56 -17.88 16.39
N ARG A 155 10.44 -16.95 16.74
CA ARG A 155 10.82 -15.82 15.86
C ARG A 155 11.51 -16.33 14.59
N THR A 156 12.41 -17.28 14.72
CA THR A 156 13.09 -17.90 13.57
C THR A 156 12.09 -18.62 12.65
N LEU A 157 11.13 -19.36 13.19
CA LEU A 157 10.07 -19.99 12.41
C LEU A 157 9.20 -18.94 11.69
N GLN A 158 8.86 -17.86 12.37
CA GLN A 158 8.09 -16.76 11.77
C GLN A 158 8.85 -16.14 10.59
N ASP A 159 10.10 -15.73 10.79
CA ASP A 159 10.84 -14.95 9.80
C ASP A 159 11.33 -15.78 8.61
N TYR A 160 11.67 -17.06 8.82
CA TYR A 160 12.25 -17.93 7.78
C TYR A 160 11.30 -18.96 7.19
N TYR A 161 10.16 -19.22 7.81
CA TYR A 161 9.21 -20.22 7.31
C TYR A 161 7.83 -19.62 7.04
N PHE A 162 7.15 -19.10 8.07
CA PHE A 162 5.77 -18.62 7.90
C PHE A 162 5.69 -17.37 7.03
N LYS A 163 6.61 -16.44 7.20
CA LYS A 163 6.67 -15.22 6.40
C LYS A 163 6.76 -15.52 4.91
N TYR A 164 7.67 -16.41 4.51
CA TYR A 164 7.82 -16.77 3.10
C TYR A 164 6.63 -17.58 2.55
N ALA A 165 6.11 -18.50 3.34
CA ALA A 165 4.95 -19.29 2.92
C ALA A 165 3.70 -18.41 2.71
N LEU A 166 3.48 -17.43 3.59
CA LEU A 166 2.33 -16.53 3.50
C LEU A 166 2.51 -15.44 2.44
N LEU A 167 3.73 -14.94 2.21
CA LEU A 167 4.01 -13.99 1.12
C LEU A 167 3.76 -14.59 -0.27
N GLY A 168 3.77 -15.93 -0.39
CA GLY A 168 3.41 -16.61 -1.63
C GLY A 168 1.90 -16.72 -1.88
N VAL A 169 1.07 -16.28 -0.95
CA VAL A 169 -0.40 -16.30 -1.09
C VAL A 169 -0.84 -15.04 -1.85
N ASP A 170 -1.69 -15.24 -2.86
CA ASP A 170 -2.22 -14.13 -3.65
C ASP A 170 -2.99 -13.14 -2.78
N GLY A 171 -2.72 -11.85 -2.96
CA GLY A 171 -3.32 -10.77 -2.18
C GLY A 171 -2.58 -10.41 -0.88
N VAL A 172 -1.47 -11.07 -0.53
CA VAL A 172 -0.62 -10.70 0.60
C VAL A 172 0.55 -9.85 0.13
N SER A 173 0.57 -8.56 0.51
CA SER A 173 1.63 -7.63 0.11
C SER A 173 2.77 -7.56 1.13
N GLU A 174 2.47 -7.66 2.42
CA GLU A 174 3.46 -7.55 3.49
C GLU A 174 3.13 -8.42 4.71
N ILE A 175 4.17 -8.90 5.39
CA ILE A 175 4.07 -9.57 6.68
C ILE A 175 5.13 -9.01 7.61
N ALA A 176 4.68 -8.32 8.66
CA ALA A 176 5.54 -7.82 9.72
C ALA A 176 5.56 -8.78 10.92
N SER A 177 6.73 -8.92 11.51
CA SER A 177 6.93 -9.73 12.70
C SER A 177 7.21 -8.83 13.90
N ILE A 178 6.39 -8.95 14.95
CA ILE A 178 6.54 -8.18 16.18
C ILE A 178 6.78 -9.13 17.35
N GLY A 179 7.78 -8.85 18.19
CA GLY A 179 8.12 -9.67 19.35
C GLY A 179 9.07 -10.85 19.04
N GLY A 180 9.40 -11.60 20.09
CA GLY A 180 10.42 -12.64 20.04
C GLY A 180 11.85 -12.09 20.01
N TYR A 181 12.84 -12.97 20.12
CA TYR A 181 14.25 -12.61 20.06
C TYR A 181 14.84 -12.95 18.71
N VAL A 182 15.47 -11.97 18.06
CA VAL A 182 16.21 -12.20 16.82
C VAL A 182 17.53 -12.88 17.17
N LYS A 183 17.81 -14.02 16.54
CA LYS A 183 19.05 -14.76 16.73
C LYS A 183 20.14 -14.12 15.87
N ASN A 184 21.14 -13.53 16.52
CA ASN A 184 22.32 -12.98 15.86
C ASN A 184 23.49 -13.94 16.04
N TYR A 185 24.30 -14.10 15.01
CA TYR A 185 25.58 -14.80 15.06
C TYR A 185 26.68 -13.77 14.91
N GLU A 186 27.50 -13.58 15.95
CA GLU A 186 28.69 -12.72 15.96
C GLU A 186 29.94 -13.56 15.65
#